data_ff236b50d82a71a9c904a0a8a46f8ff9
#
_entry.id   ff236b50d82a71a9c904a0a8a46f8ff9
#
_cell.length_a   1.000
_cell.length_b   1.000
_cell.length_c   1.000
_cell.angle_alpha   90.00
_cell.angle_beta   90.00
_cell.angle_gamma   90.00
#
_symmetry.space_group_name_H-M   'P 1'
#
loop_
_entity.id
_entity.type
_entity.pdbx_description
1 polymer ?
#
loop_
_entity_poly.entity_id
_entity_poly.type
_entity_poly.pdbx_seq_one_letter_code
_entity_poly.pdbx_strand_id
1 'polypeptide(L)'
;LRRMAIIFILSIAIHFLFPGIAFMFYRCSPDCIRRILRFSTIFTNAGYMSIAMFEILFPDLPEATVYASVYLVFFNMYMWSLGAYLHTNDRACIRPKAVLLNPAIVSSVIGFVLFLMSAGSFIDSNPILMPVSRAVSILGSTVCPLSMVVVGTRLGMMSFKGFFRDKYLYLYLFVRLL
;
A
#
# COMPACT_ATOMS: atom_id res chain seq x y z
N LEU A 1 -21.64 -3.85 7.99
CA LEU A 1 -21.01 -3.00 9.04
C LEU A 1 -20.09 -3.80 9.97
N ARG A 2 -20.54 -4.92 10.58
CA ARG A 2 -19.72 -5.73 11.52
C ARG A 2 -18.43 -6.25 10.86
N ARG A 3 -18.50 -6.80 9.65
CA ARG A 3 -17.32 -7.29 8.91
C ARG A 3 -16.35 -6.16 8.57
N MET A 4 -16.84 -5.01 8.16
CA MET A 4 -16.00 -3.83 7.89
C MET A 4 -15.27 -3.33 9.15
N ALA A 5 -15.96 -3.30 10.30
CA ALA A 5 -15.34 -2.93 11.57
C ALA A 5 -14.22 -3.90 11.98
N ILE A 6 -14.42 -5.22 11.76
CA ILE A 6 -13.39 -6.22 12.03
C ILE A 6 -12.16 -5.98 11.13
N ILE A 7 -12.36 -5.74 9.84
CA ILE A 7 -11.26 -5.49 8.90
C ILE A 7 -10.52 -4.18 9.25
N PHE A 8 -11.25 -3.17 9.65
CA PHE A 8 -10.67 -1.92 10.15
C PHE A 8 -9.75 -2.15 11.36
N ILE A 9 -10.22 -2.90 12.36
CA ILE A 9 -9.42 -3.23 13.55
C ILE A 9 -8.21 -4.10 13.18
N LEU A 10 -8.40 -5.11 12.32
CA LEU A 10 -7.32 -5.97 11.84
C LEU A 10 -6.29 -5.17 11.04
N SER A 11 -6.72 -4.23 10.20
CA SER A 11 -5.81 -3.35 9.45
C SER A 11 -4.93 -2.54 10.39
N ILE A 12 -5.51 -1.95 11.42
CA ILE A 12 -4.75 -1.22 12.45
C ILE A 12 -3.78 -2.17 13.15
N ALA A 13 -4.25 -3.33 13.61
CA ALA A 13 -3.42 -4.29 14.33
C ALA A 13 -2.21 -4.75 13.51
N ILE A 14 -2.40 -5.06 12.23
CA ILE A 14 -1.34 -5.46 11.30
C ILE A 14 -0.31 -4.33 11.14
N HIS A 15 -0.75 -3.08 10.99
CA HIS A 15 0.14 -1.94 10.81
C HIS A 15 0.95 -1.58 12.07
N PHE A 16 0.55 -2.07 13.25
CA PHE A 16 1.37 -1.99 14.46
C PHE A 16 2.26 -3.22 14.65
N LEU A 17 1.77 -4.40 14.26
CA LEU A 17 2.49 -5.67 14.43
C LEU A 17 3.74 -5.75 13.54
N PHE A 18 3.60 -5.47 12.24
CA PHE A 18 4.72 -5.56 11.30
C PHE A 18 5.88 -4.60 11.62
N PRO A 19 5.65 -3.33 11.96
CA PRO A 19 6.72 -2.48 12.47
C PRO A 19 7.40 -3.06 13.70
N GLY A 20 6.65 -3.56 14.67
CA GLY A 20 7.20 -4.19 15.87
C GLY A 20 8.18 -5.33 15.54
N ILE A 21 7.75 -6.24 14.67
CA ILE A 21 8.59 -7.35 14.17
C ILE A 21 9.83 -6.81 13.46
N ALA A 22 9.66 -5.90 12.49
CA ALA A 22 10.76 -5.36 11.71
C ALA A 22 11.77 -4.59 12.57
N PHE A 23 11.31 -3.83 13.56
CA PHE A 23 12.20 -3.12 14.47
C PHE A 23 12.99 -4.07 15.40
N MET A 24 12.41 -5.20 15.76
CA MET A 24 13.05 -6.21 16.60
C MET A 24 14.14 -6.98 15.83
N PHE A 25 13.79 -7.54 14.66
CA PHE A 25 14.70 -8.43 13.92
C PHE A 25 15.88 -7.71 13.25
N TYR A 26 15.71 -6.49 12.75
CA TYR A 26 16.77 -5.79 12.02
C TYR A 26 17.61 -4.85 12.91
N ARG A 27 17.62 -5.08 14.21
CA ARG A 27 18.29 -4.19 15.18
C ARG A 27 19.80 -4.14 14.96
N CYS A 28 20.42 -5.26 14.59
CA CYS A 28 21.86 -5.43 14.44
C CYS A 28 22.37 -5.16 13.02
N SER A 29 21.51 -4.76 12.08
CA SER A 29 21.92 -4.47 10.70
C SER A 29 22.47 -3.04 10.57
N PRO A 30 23.38 -2.76 9.60
CA PRO A 30 23.87 -1.41 9.32
C PRO A 30 22.73 -0.44 9.00
N ASP A 31 22.86 0.83 9.38
CA ASP A 31 21.75 1.80 9.34
C ASP A 31 21.04 1.93 8.01
N CYS A 32 21.78 1.98 6.90
CA CYS A 32 21.22 2.08 5.56
C CYS A 32 20.41 0.81 5.20
N ILE A 33 21.01 -0.36 5.39
CA ILE A 33 20.39 -1.66 5.10
C ILE A 33 19.21 -1.91 6.03
N ARG A 34 19.34 -1.58 7.30
CA ARG A 34 18.30 -1.72 8.32
C ARG A 34 17.01 -0.98 7.93
N ARG A 35 17.14 0.25 7.42
CA ARG A 35 15.98 1.04 6.97
C ARG A 35 15.28 0.41 5.78
N ILE A 36 16.05 -0.07 4.80
CA ILE A 36 15.50 -0.76 3.62
C ILE A 36 14.78 -2.04 4.03
N LEU A 37 15.40 -2.87 4.89
CA LEU A 37 14.82 -4.12 5.36
C LEU A 37 13.53 -3.87 6.15
N ARG A 38 13.52 -2.88 7.05
CA ARG A 38 12.31 -2.48 7.77
C ARG A 38 11.22 -2.02 6.85
N PHE A 39 11.54 -1.15 5.90
CA PHE A 39 10.58 -0.67 4.91
C PHE A 39 9.98 -1.85 4.12
N SER A 40 10.82 -2.72 3.55
CA SER A 40 10.36 -3.85 2.74
C SER A 40 9.52 -4.86 3.53
N THR A 41 9.80 -5.04 4.83
CA THR A 41 9.02 -5.94 5.69
C THR A 41 7.68 -5.35 6.08
N ILE A 42 7.62 -4.06 6.36
CA ILE A 42 6.38 -3.37 6.76
C ILE A 42 5.48 -3.15 5.55
N PHE A 43 6.06 -2.68 4.42
CA PHE A 43 5.30 -2.28 3.23
C PHE A 43 5.48 -3.31 2.11
N THR A 44 4.42 -4.06 1.88
CA THR A 44 4.32 -4.98 0.73
C THR A 44 3.62 -4.31 -0.43
N ASN A 45 3.67 -4.92 -1.61
CA ASN A 45 2.86 -4.49 -2.75
C ASN A 45 1.37 -4.91 -2.56
N ALA A 46 0.83 -4.60 -1.39
CA ALA A 46 -0.54 -4.96 -1.03
C ALA A 46 -1.58 -4.10 -1.76
N GLY A 47 -1.19 -2.92 -2.26
CA GLY A 47 -2.10 -2.00 -2.92
C GLY A 47 -2.57 -2.49 -4.27
N TYR A 48 -1.63 -2.61 -5.20
CA TYR A 48 -1.96 -2.87 -6.59
C TYR A 48 -2.20 -4.34 -6.90
N MET A 49 -1.44 -5.24 -6.27
CA MET A 49 -1.59 -6.67 -6.52
C MET A 49 -2.80 -7.28 -5.81
N SER A 50 -3.14 -6.83 -4.62
CA SER A 50 -4.23 -7.43 -3.86
C SER A 50 -5.58 -7.20 -4.52
N ILE A 51 -5.87 -5.98 -4.97
CA ILE A 51 -7.15 -5.67 -5.64
C ILE A 51 -7.29 -6.51 -6.91
N ALA A 52 -6.28 -6.49 -7.79
CA ALA A 52 -6.30 -7.28 -9.02
C ALA A 52 -6.42 -8.79 -8.74
N MET A 53 -5.74 -9.30 -7.70
CA MET A 53 -5.88 -10.69 -7.30
C MET A 53 -7.28 -11.02 -6.78
N PHE A 54 -7.88 -10.17 -5.98
CA PHE A 54 -9.23 -10.41 -5.47
C PHE A 54 -10.28 -10.40 -6.57
N GLU A 55 -10.16 -9.52 -7.56
CA GLU A 55 -11.04 -9.49 -8.72
C GLU A 55 -10.94 -10.77 -9.57
N ILE A 56 -9.73 -11.34 -9.70
CA ILE A 56 -9.50 -12.58 -10.47
C ILE A 56 -9.89 -13.81 -9.68
N LEU A 57 -9.52 -13.91 -8.40
CA LEU A 57 -9.71 -15.10 -7.59
C LEU A 57 -11.11 -15.20 -7.00
N PHE A 58 -11.77 -14.08 -6.79
CA PHE A 58 -13.09 -14.01 -6.15
C PHE A 58 -14.06 -13.11 -6.94
N PRO A 59 -14.33 -13.42 -8.23
CA PRO A 59 -15.18 -12.60 -9.08
C PRO A 59 -16.63 -12.51 -8.52
N ASP A 60 -17.07 -13.53 -7.80
CA ASP A 60 -18.40 -13.61 -7.21
C ASP A 60 -18.52 -12.88 -5.85
N LEU A 61 -17.42 -12.31 -5.34
CA LEU A 61 -17.36 -11.64 -4.04
C LEU A 61 -16.88 -10.18 -4.18
N PRO A 62 -17.70 -9.27 -4.71
CA PRO A 62 -17.33 -7.86 -4.87
C PRO A 62 -16.98 -7.18 -3.54
N GLU A 63 -17.49 -7.73 -2.43
CA GLU A 63 -17.16 -7.28 -1.07
C GLU A 63 -15.65 -7.41 -0.76
N ALA A 64 -14.94 -8.36 -1.37
CA ALA A 64 -13.51 -8.58 -1.13
C ALA A 64 -12.68 -7.35 -1.57
N THR A 65 -13.01 -6.77 -2.72
CA THR A 65 -12.38 -5.53 -3.22
C THR A 65 -12.65 -4.35 -2.30
N VAL A 66 -13.87 -4.26 -1.76
CA VAL A 66 -14.23 -3.23 -0.77
C VAL A 66 -13.37 -3.37 0.50
N TYR A 67 -13.20 -4.59 0.98
CA TYR A 67 -12.38 -4.86 2.17
C TYR A 67 -10.90 -4.53 1.93
N ALA A 68 -10.37 -4.86 0.76
CA ALA A 68 -9.03 -4.47 0.34
C ALA A 68 -8.87 -2.94 0.30
N SER A 69 -9.88 -2.22 -0.18
CA SER A 69 -9.88 -0.76 -0.24
C SER A 69 -9.82 -0.12 1.15
N VAL A 70 -10.54 -0.65 2.13
CA VAL A 70 -10.45 -0.19 3.53
C VAL A 70 -9.03 -0.39 4.09
N TYR A 71 -8.43 -1.55 3.85
CA TYR A 71 -7.04 -1.81 4.23
C TYR A 71 -6.07 -0.80 3.60
N LEU A 72 -6.27 -0.47 2.32
CA LEU A 72 -5.42 0.46 1.58
C LEU A 72 -5.40 1.88 2.14
N VAL A 73 -6.49 2.35 2.73
CA VAL A 73 -6.50 3.68 3.39
C VAL A 73 -5.44 3.73 4.49
N PHE A 74 -5.43 2.73 5.38
CA PHE A 74 -4.41 2.65 6.45
C PHE A 74 -3.02 2.43 5.90
N PHE A 75 -2.88 1.52 4.93
CA PHE A 75 -1.62 1.27 4.25
C PHE A 75 -1.01 2.57 3.68
N ASN A 76 -1.79 3.37 2.98
CA ASN A 76 -1.34 4.65 2.42
C ASN A 76 -0.93 5.64 3.52
N MET A 77 -1.71 5.75 4.60
CA MET A 77 -1.35 6.63 5.73
C MET A 77 0.02 6.24 6.33
N TYR A 78 0.25 4.96 6.55
CA TYR A 78 1.52 4.45 7.08
C TYR A 78 2.66 4.55 6.06
N MET A 79 2.40 4.26 4.80
CA MET A 79 3.38 4.35 3.71
C MET A 79 3.92 5.77 3.57
N TRP A 80 3.06 6.77 3.55
CA TRP A 80 3.43 8.17 3.38
C TRP A 80 3.86 8.88 4.68
N SER A 81 3.74 8.25 5.82
CA SER A 81 4.27 8.73 7.08
C SER A 81 5.53 7.96 7.50
N LEU A 82 5.36 6.76 8.04
CA LEU A 82 6.47 5.93 8.51
C LEU A 82 7.38 5.47 7.37
N GLY A 83 6.80 5.09 6.23
CA GLY A 83 7.55 4.66 5.05
C GLY A 83 8.44 5.78 4.50
N ALA A 84 7.91 6.97 4.34
CA ALA A 84 8.68 8.14 3.94
C ALA A 84 9.80 8.45 4.94
N TYR A 85 9.51 8.38 6.24
CA TYR A 85 10.54 8.54 7.28
C TYR A 85 11.66 7.51 7.20
N LEU A 86 11.34 6.24 6.99
CA LEU A 86 12.35 5.18 6.85
C LEU A 86 13.28 5.40 5.66
N HIS A 87 12.79 6.02 4.58
CA HIS A 87 13.60 6.35 3.41
C HIS A 87 14.44 7.60 3.60
N THR A 88 13.84 8.71 4.04
CA THR A 88 14.50 10.02 4.10
C THR A 88 15.27 10.25 5.39
N ASN A 89 14.93 9.53 6.47
CA ASN A 89 15.39 9.78 7.84
C ASN A 89 15.02 11.19 8.36
N ASP A 90 14.06 11.84 7.71
CA ASP A 90 13.57 13.16 8.10
C ASP A 90 12.26 13.03 8.91
N ARG A 91 12.31 13.51 10.15
CA ARG A 91 11.14 13.54 11.02
C ARG A 91 10.05 14.50 10.54
N ALA A 92 10.34 15.39 9.61
CA ALA A 92 9.35 16.25 8.99
C ALA A 92 8.26 15.44 8.26
N CYS A 93 8.60 14.27 7.72
CA CYS A 93 7.67 13.37 7.05
C CYS A 93 6.58 12.80 7.97
N ILE A 94 6.81 12.81 9.31
CA ILE A 94 5.84 12.29 10.29
C ILE A 94 4.95 13.42 10.86
N ARG A 95 5.19 14.67 10.46
CA ARG A 95 4.36 15.79 10.94
C ARG A 95 2.91 15.61 10.47
N PRO A 96 1.91 15.72 11.34
CA PRO A 96 0.51 15.48 10.99
C PRO A 96 0.02 16.29 9.78
N LYS A 97 0.46 17.55 9.65
CA LYS A 97 0.14 18.39 8.49
C LYS A 97 0.72 17.85 7.18
N ALA A 98 1.96 17.39 7.18
CA ALA A 98 2.61 16.85 5.98
C ALA A 98 1.93 15.54 5.54
N VAL A 99 1.56 14.70 6.51
CA VAL A 99 0.83 13.44 6.26
C VAL A 99 -0.56 13.73 5.73
N LEU A 100 -1.35 14.56 6.40
CA LEU A 100 -2.75 14.82 6.02
C LEU A 100 -2.89 15.59 4.70
N LEU A 101 -1.93 16.44 4.35
CA LEU A 101 -1.93 17.18 3.07
C LEU A 101 -1.30 16.39 1.92
N ASN A 102 -0.84 15.17 2.16
CA ASN A 102 -0.31 14.32 1.10
C ASN A 102 -1.42 13.96 0.10
N PRO A 103 -1.21 14.18 -1.23
CA PRO A 103 -2.25 13.93 -2.24
C PRO A 103 -2.78 12.50 -2.22
N ALA A 104 -1.92 11.51 -1.94
CA ALA A 104 -2.33 10.10 -1.88
C ALA A 104 -3.24 9.83 -0.68
N ILE A 105 -3.02 10.50 0.45
CA ILE A 105 -3.87 10.36 1.64
C ILE A 105 -5.19 11.10 1.41
N VAL A 106 -5.13 12.33 0.89
CA VAL A 106 -6.32 13.12 0.59
C VAL A 106 -7.24 12.38 -0.38
N SER A 107 -6.70 11.84 -1.47
CA SER A 107 -7.49 11.08 -2.45
C SER A 107 -8.07 9.79 -1.85
N SER A 108 -7.31 9.08 -1.01
CA SER A 108 -7.80 7.87 -0.32
C SER A 108 -8.94 8.17 0.64
N VAL A 109 -8.83 9.27 1.40
CA VAL A 109 -9.88 9.71 2.33
C VAL A 109 -11.13 10.16 1.57
N ILE A 110 -10.97 10.95 0.51
CA ILE A 110 -12.11 11.37 -0.34
C ILE A 110 -12.82 10.14 -0.92
N GLY A 111 -12.06 9.21 -1.51
CA GLY A 111 -12.62 7.97 -2.06
C GLY A 111 -13.37 7.16 -1.01
N PHE A 112 -12.83 7.06 0.20
CA PHE A 112 -13.47 6.35 1.30
C PHE A 112 -14.76 7.04 1.78
N VAL A 113 -14.78 8.36 1.87
CA VAL A 113 -15.99 9.14 2.22
C VAL A 113 -17.07 8.96 1.14
N LEU A 114 -16.71 9.08 -0.14
CA LEU A 114 -17.65 8.85 -1.25
C LEU A 114 -18.23 7.43 -1.23
N PHE A 115 -17.40 6.44 -0.89
CA PHE A 115 -17.84 5.07 -0.71
C PHE A 115 -18.85 4.94 0.45
N LEU A 116 -18.57 5.51 1.63
CA LEU A 116 -19.48 5.48 2.77
C LEU A 116 -20.82 6.17 2.48
N MET A 117 -20.80 7.22 1.69
CA MET A 117 -22.00 7.94 1.24
C MET A 117 -22.78 7.20 0.16
N SER A 118 -22.29 6.02 -0.31
CA SER A 118 -22.85 5.29 -1.45
C SER A 118 -23.02 6.17 -2.70
N ALA A 119 -22.07 7.12 -2.89
CA ALA A 119 -22.14 8.11 -3.95
C ALA A 119 -21.98 7.54 -5.36
N GLY A 120 -21.61 6.27 -5.51
CA GLY A 120 -21.41 5.62 -6.81
C GLY A 120 -22.64 5.71 -7.70
N SER A 121 -23.80 5.32 -7.21
CA SER A 121 -25.05 5.37 -7.98
C SER A 121 -25.45 6.81 -8.40
N PHE A 122 -25.19 7.78 -7.56
CA PHE A 122 -25.43 9.21 -7.87
C PHE A 122 -24.44 9.71 -8.93
N ILE A 123 -23.17 9.34 -8.83
CA ILE A 123 -22.12 9.72 -9.79
C ILE A 123 -22.41 9.12 -11.16
N ASP A 124 -22.77 7.85 -11.22
CA ASP A 124 -23.06 7.12 -12.46
C ASP A 124 -24.35 7.60 -13.14
N SER A 125 -25.31 8.10 -12.37
CA SER A 125 -26.57 8.65 -12.88
C SER A 125 -26.42 10.10 -13.36
N ASN A 126 -25.37 10.81 -12.97
CA ASN A 126 -25.19 12.22 -13.29
C ASN A 126 -24.38 12.37 -14.60
N PRO A 127 -24.98 13.01 -15.66
CA PRO A 127 -24.33 13.13 -16.95
C PRO A 127 -23.04 13.95 -16.95
N ILE A 128 -22.83 14.81 -15.93
CA ILE A 128 -21.62 15.64 -15.78
C ILE A 128 -20.54 14.84 -15.01
N LEU A 129 -20.92 14.07 -13.99
CA LEU A 129 -19.98 13.35 -13.13
C LEU A 129 -19.54 12.01 -13.72
N MET A 130 -20.38 11.33 -14.48
CA MET A 130 -20.07 10.04 -15.09
C MET A 130 -18.83 10.08 -16.01
N PRO A 131 -18.62 11.07 -16.91
CA PRO A 131 -17.39 11.15 -17.70
C PRO A 131 -16.13 11.34 -16.83
N VAL A 132 -16.23 12.10 -15.74
CA VAL A 132 -15.13 12.32 -14.80
C VAL A 132 -14.80 11.01 -14.07
N SER A 133 -15.79 10.29 -13.60
CA SER A 133 -15.62 8.96 -12.97
C SER A 133 -14.94 7.97 -13.92
N ARG A 134 -15.37 7.93 -15.19
CA ARG A 134 -14.72 7.09 -16.21
C ARG A 134 -13.27 7.48 -16.48
N ALA A 135 -12.97 8.77 -16.56
CA ALA A 135 -11.60 9.25 -16.75
C ALA A 135 -10.70 8.85 -15.57
N VAL A 136 -11.19 9.01 -14.34
CA VAL A 136 -10.47 8.58 -13.13
C VAL A 136 -10.25 7.06 -13.13
N SER A 137 -11.25 6.27 -13.52
CA SER A 137 -11.15 4.81 -13.64
C SER A 137 -10.09 4.38 -14.66
N ILE A 138 -10.08 5.00 -15.85
CA ILE A 138 -9.08 4.74 -16.90
C ILE A 138 -7.67 5.07 -16.40
N LEU A 139 -7.48 6.23 -15.78
CA LEU A 139 -6.20 6.60 -15.17
C LEU A 139 -5.78 5.61 -14.08
N GLY A 140 -6.71 5.20 -13.22
CA GLY A 140 -6.46 4.20 -12.19
C GLY A 140 -6.02 2.84 -12.76
N SER A 141 -6.66 2.37 -13.82
CA SER A 141 -6.31 1.09 -14.47
C SER A 141 -4.93 1.08 -15.13
N THR A 142 -4.38 2.25 -15.51
CA THR A 142 -3.02 2.34 -16.07
C THR A 142 -1.91 2.25 -15.00
N VAL A 143 -2.23 2.48 -13.73
CA VAL A 143 -1.24 2.50 -12.65
C VAL A 143 -0.57 1.14 -12.47
N CYS A 144 -1.33 0.05 -12.51
CA CYS A 144 -0.78 -1.30 -12.36
C CYS A 144 0.21 -1.66 -13.48
N PRO A 145 -0.12 -1.59 -14.77
CA PRO A 145 0.83 -1.90 -15.84
C PRO A 145 2.05 -0.98 -15.85
N LEU A 146 1.89 0.32 -15.60
CA LEU A 146 3.02 1.24 -15.49
C LEU A 146 3.95 0.89 -14.33
N SER A 147 3.40 0.54 -13.17
CA SER A 147 4.19 0.10 -12.02
C SER A 147 4.98 -1.17 -12.34
N MET A 148 4.40 -2.13 -13.05
CA MET A 148 5.09 -3.35 -13.46
C MET A 148 6.22 -3.07 -14.45
N VAL A 149 6.05 -2.13 -15.38
CA VAL A 149 7.12 -1.68 -16.29
C VAL A 149 8.27 -1.07 -15.50
N VAL A 150 7.99 -0.19 -14.53
CA VAL A 150 9.04 0.41 -13.67
C VAL A 150 9.77 -0.65 -12.85
N VAL A 151 9.06 -1.60 -12.26
CA VAL A 151 9.67 -2.73 -11.52
C VAL A 151 10.51 -3.59 -12.46
N GLY A 152 9.99 -3.95 -13.64
CA GLY A 152 10.69 -4.74 -14.63
C GLY A 152 11.98 -4.09 -15.11
N THR A 153 11.96 -2.78 -15.40
CA THR A 153 13.18 -2.04 -15.79
C THR A 153 14.21 -2.03 -14.67
N ARG A 154 13.81 -1.83 -13.42
CA ARG A 154 14.72 -1.89 -12.27
C ARG A 154 15.33 -3.27 -12.09
N LEU A 155 14.53 -4.33 -12.18
CA LEU A 155 15.03 -5.70 -12.12
C LEU A 155 15.99 -6.03 -13.27
N GLY A 156 15.70 -5.59 -14.49
CA GLY A 156 16.57 -5.78 -15.66
C GLY A 156 17.94 -5.10 -15.54
N MET A 157 18.05 -4.04 -14.74
CA MET A 157 19.31 -3.34 -14.46
C MET A 157 20.12 -3.98 -13.31
N MET A 158 19.56 -4.95 -12.58
CA MET A 158 20.23 -5.59 -11.46
C MET A 158 21.10 -6.76 -11.89
N SER A 159 22.25 -6.92 -11.24
CA SER A 159 23.09 -8.11 -11.40
C SER A 159 22.54 -9.28 -10.58
N PHE A 160 21.95 -10.28 -11.26
CA PHE A 160 21.41 -11.47 -10.60
C PHE A 160 22.44 -12.24 -9.74
N LYS A 161 23.70 -12.28 -10.16
CA LYS A 161 24.77 -12.94 -9.38
C LYS A 161 25.03 -12.29 -8.02
N GLY A 162 24.96 -10.95 -7.95
CA GLY A 162 25.08 -10.20 -6.71
C GLY A 162 23.88 -10.37 -5.79
N PHE A 163 22.69 -10.45 -6.38
CA PHE A 163 21.43 -10.59 -5.67
C PHE A 163 21.37 -11.86 -4.81
N PHE A 164 21.71 -13.02 -5.39
CA PHE A 164 21.70 -14.29 -4.65
C PHE A 164 22.85 -14.47 -3.64
N ARG A 165 23.83 -13.59 -3.65
CA ARG A 165 24.95 -13.62 -2.71
C ARG A 165 24.73 -12.76 -1.46
N ASP A 166 23.69 -11.96 -1.44
CA ASP A 166 23.41 -11.02 -0.34
C ASP A 166 22.73 -11.74 0.85
N LYS A 167 23.47 -11.84 1.97
CA LYS A 167 22.95 -12.41 3.23
C LYS A 167 21.70 -11.70 3.77
N TYR A 168 21.57 -10.42 3.50
CA TYR A 168 20.43 -9.63 3.96
C TYR A 168 19.14 -9.97 3.22
N LEU A 169 19.24 -10.44 1.98
CA LEU A 169 18.12 -10.96 1.25
C LEU A 169 17.53 -12.20 1.93
N TYR A 170 18.39 -13.13 2.35
CA TYR A 170 17.95 -14.34 3.04
C TYR A 170 17.35 -14.04 4.42
N LEU A 171 17.94 -13.10 5.13
CA LEU A 171 17.37 -12.62 6.40
C LEU A 171 15.98 -11.99 6.19
N TYR A 172 15.82 -11.18 5.14
CA TYR A 172 14.53 -10.60 4.77
C TYR A 172 13.49 -11.67 4.42
N LEU A 173 13.85 -12.63 3.58
CA LEU A 173 12.96 -13.73 3.20
C LEU A 173 12.53 -14.54 4.42
N PHE A 174 13.46 -14.84 5.32
CA PHE A 174 13.16 -15.57 6.56
C PHE A 174 12.15 -14.81 7.42
N VAL A 175 12.41 -13.53 7.70
CA VAL A 175 11.50 -12.70 8.52
C VAL A 175 10.15 -12.47 7.85
N ARG A 176 10.11 -12.51 6.51
CA ARG A 176 8.88 -12.27 5.74
C ARG A 176 7.99 -13.50 5.66
N LEU A 177 8.56 -14.69 5.72
CA LEU A 177 7.83 -15.96 5.66
C LEU A 177 7.38 -16.46 7.03
N LEU A 178 7.89 -15.89 8.12
CA LEU A 178 7.42 -16.07 9.49
C LEU A 178 6.07 -15.37 9.71
#